data_475db281f7af0783631d34f7891d5f12
#
_entry.id   475db281f7af0783631d34f7891d5f12
#
_cell.length_a   1.000
_cell.length_b   1.000
_cell.length_c   1.000
_cell.angle_alpha   90.00
_cell.angle_beta   90.00
_cell.angle_gamma   90.00
#
_symmetry.space_group_name_H-M   'P 1'
#
loop_
_entity.id
_entity.type
_entity.pdbx_description
1 polymer ?
#
loop_
_entity_poly.entity_id
_entity_poly.type
_entity_poly.pdbx_seq_one_letter_code
_entity_poly.pdbx_strand_id
1 'polypeptide(L)'
;MDAIVLEPSLRRTLEQDAAQEARSVNELINEAVAHYLRERQQAKIDREIAAYEAMHMELVRDHPGEWVALHKQELVDHDRDRVALYRRIRAKYGRTSVLIRQVLAEPVEEIWVRTPSTGRTAA
;
A
#
# COMPACT_ATOMS: atom_id res chain seq x y z
N MET A 1 -22.52 14.40 -14.09
CA MET A 1 -22.03 13.69 -12.93
C MET A 1 -23.19 13.18 -12.11
N ASP A 2 -23.13 11.95 -11.71
CA ASP A 2 -24.23 11.36 -10.99
C ASP A 2 -24.17 11.71 -9.51
N ALA A 3 -25.33 11.83 -8.91
CA ALA A 3 -25.42 12.04 -7.48
C ALA A 3 -25.06 10.75 -6.75
N ILE A 4 -24.43 10.91 -5.60
CA ILE A 4 -24.14 9.78 -4.75
C ILE A 4 -25.35 9.52 -3.89
N VAL A 5 -25.83 8.28 -3.91
CA VAL A 5 -27.04 7.91 -3.19
C VAL A 5 -26.68 6.83 -2.18
N LEU A 6 -27.05 7.07 -0.92
CA LEU A 6 -26.84 6.08 0.13
C LEU A 6 -28.14 5.35 0.38
N GLU A 7 -28.02 4.08 0.74
CA GLU A 7 -29.19 3.34 1.19
C GLU A 7 -29.80 4.03 2.41
N PRO A 8 -31.13 3.99 2.53
CA PRO A 8 -31.77 4.70 3.63
C PRO A 8 -31.29 4.26 5.01
N SER A 9 -30.99 2.98 5.20
CA SER A 9 -30.51 2.50 6.49
C SER A 9 -29.14 3.05 6.81
N LEU A 10 -28.26 3.11 5.81
CA LEU A 10 -26.92 3.69 6.00
C LEU A 10 -27.00 5.17 6.28
N ARG A 11 -27.85 5.87 5.55
CA ARG A 11 -28.04 7.30 5.74
C ARG A 11 -28.51 7.61 7.16
N ARG A 12 -29.45 6.81 7.64
CA ARG A 12 -30.00 7.04 8.99
C ARG A 12 -28.93 6.84 10.04
N THR A 13 -28.14 5.78 9.91
CA THR A 13 -27.07 5.52 10.85
C THR A 13 -26.03 6.62 10.83
N LEU A 14 -25.67 7.09 9.64
CA LEU A 14 -24.70 8.19 9.51
C LEU A 14 -25.24 9.47 10.15
N GLU A 15 -26.52 9.75 9.95
CA GLU A 15 -27.10 10.95 10.53
C GLU A 15 -27.08 10.90 12.05
N GLN A 16 -27.35 9.72 12.61
CA GLN A 16 -27.30 9.54 14.06
C GLN A 16 -25.88 9.71 14.59
N ASP A 17 -24.91 9.11 13.93
CA ASP A 17 -23.51 9.22 14.34
C ASP A 17 -23.01 10.66 14.20
N ALA A 18 -23.40 11.34 13.13
CA ALA A 18 -23.00 12.72 12.92
C ALA A 18 -23.53 13.61 14.04
N ALA A 19 -24.78 13.38 14.46
CA ALA A 19 -25.36 14.16 15.54
C ALA A 19 -24.60 13.91 16.84
N GLN A 20 -24.26 12.67 17.12
CA GLN A 20 -23.57 12.33 18.36
C GLN A 20 -22.15 12.91 18.39
N GLU A 21 -21.49 12.99 17.26
CA GLU A 21 -20.12 13.47 17.20
C GLU A 21 -20.02 14.94 16.85
N ALA A 22 -21.14 15.60 16.65
CA ALA A 22 -21.19 17.02 16.26
C ALA A 22 -20.40 17.24 14.97
N ARG A 23 -20.56 16.34 14.02
CA ARG A 23 -19.91 16.41 12.73
C ARG A 23 -20.95 16.34 11.62
N SER A 24 -20.61 16.79 10.43
CA SER A 24 -21.54 16.69 9.32
C SER A 24 -21.50 15.31 8.70
N VAL A 25 -22.62 14.95 8.08
CA VAL A 25 -22.67 13.68 7.35
C VAL A 25 -21.61 13.66 6.24
N ASN A 26 -21.42 14.80 5.57
CA ASN A 26 -20.40 14.88 4.53
C ASN A 26 -19.00 14.58 5.06
N GLU A 27 -18.65 15.07 6.23
CA GLU A 27 -17.36 14.76 6.83
C GLU A 27 -17.20 13.26 7.08
N LEU A 28 -18.26 12.65 7.61
CA LEU A 28 -18.19 11.21 7.90
C LEU A 28 -18.07 10.39 6.63
N ILE A 29 -18.81 10.79 5.58
CA ILE A 29 -18.73 10.07 4.31
C ILE A 29 -17.33 10.18 3.70
N ASN A 30 -16.77 11.40 3.70
CA ASN A 30 -15.45 11.58 3.13
C ASN A 30 -14.40 10.81 3.91
N GLU A 31 -14.51 10.79 5.22
CA GLU A 31 -13.60 10.03 6.05
C GLU A 31 -13.71 8.52 5.77
N ALA A 32 -14.94 8.03 5.66
CA ALA A 32 -15.17 6.61 5.40
C ALA A 32 -14.63 6.18 4.04
N VAL A 33 -14.84 7.01 3.02
CA VAL A 33 -14.33 6.69 1.68
C VAL A 33 -12.81 6.72 1.68
N ALA A 34 -12.21 7.72 2.32
CA ALA A 34 -10.76 7.80 2.39
C ALA A 34 -10.18 6.58 3.11
N HIS A 35 -10.83 6.16 4.19
CA HIS A 35 -10.40 4.99 4.94
C HIS A 35 -10.49 3.73 4.09
N TYR A 36 -11.61 3.55 3.39
CA TYR A 36 -11.81 2.39 2.52
C TYR A 36 -10.73 2.33 1.44
N LEU A 37 -10.42 3.47 0.82
CA LEU A 37 -9.41 3.49 -0.23
C LEU A 37 -8.02 3.19 0.31
N ARG A 38 -7.71 3.69 1.51
CA ARG A 38 -6.42 3.36 2.14
C ARG A 38 -6.32 1.89 2.47
N GLU A 39 -7.41 1.29 2.95
CA GLU A 39 -7.40 -0.15 3.26
C GLU A 39 -7.21 -0.99 2.01
N ARG A 40 -7.85 -0.59 0.92
CA ARG A 40 -7.67 -1.31 -0.34
C ARG A 40 -6.24 -1.20 -0.85
N GLN A 41 -5.65 -0.02 -0.70
CA GLN A 41 -4.28 0.18 -1.11
C GLN A 41 -3.34 -0.69 -0.28
N GLN A 42 -3.56 -0.72 1.03
CA GLN A 42 -2.74 -1.54 1.91
C GLN A 42 -2.88 -3.02 1.59
N ALA A 43 -4.09 -3.46 1.29
CA ALA A 43 -4.30 -4.87 0.93
C ALA A 43 -3.51 -5.25 -0.33
N LYS A 44 -3.42 -4.35 -1.30
CA LYS A 44 -2.63 -4.61 -2.50
C LYS A 44 -1.15 -4.74 -2.16
N ILE A 45 -0.65 -3.85 -1.31
CA ILE A 45 0.75 -3.90 -0.88
C ILE A 45 1.02 -5.19 -0.12
N ASP A 46 0.11 -5.59 0.76
CA ASP A 46 0.27 -6.82 1.54
C ASP A 46 0.36 -8.05 0.64
N ARG A 47 -0.43 -8.07 -0.43
CA ARG A 47 -0.36 -9.20 -1.37
C ARG A 47 0.97 -9.23 -2.11
N GLU A 48 1.51 -8.05 -2.44
CA GLU A 48 2.82 -8.02 -3.09
C GLU A 48 3.93 -8.47 -2.15
N ILE A 49 3.84 -8.06 -0.88
CA ILE A 49 4.82 -8.50 0.10
C ILE A 49 4.77 -10.01 0.28
N ALA A 50 3.57 -10.57 0.35
CA ALA A 50 3.43 -12.01 0.48
C ALA A 50 4.00 -12.73 -0.74
N ALA A 51 3.79 -12.19 -1.93
CA ALA A 51 4.36 -12.77 -3.15
C ALA A 51 5.88 -12.68 -3.13
N TYR A 52 6.42 -11.56 -2.67
CA TYR A 52 7.87 -11.40 -2.54
C TYR A 52 8.44 -12.48 -1.61
N GLU A 53 7.81 -12.67 -0.47
CA GLU A 53 8.28 -13.66 0.49
C GLU A 53 8.21 -15.08 -0.08
N ALA A 54 7.16 -15.36 -0.83
CA ALA A 54 7.00 -16.69 -1.43
C ALA A 54 8.06 -16.97 -2.48
N MET A 55 8.54 -15.96 -3.19
CA MET A 55 9.56 -16.17 -4.22
C MET A 55 10.96 -15.79 -3.77
N HIS A 56 11.14 -15.56 -2.46
CA HIS A 56 12.41 -15.04 -1.95
C HIS A 56 13.60 -15.95 -2.25
N MET A 57 13.43 -17.27 -2.11
CA MET A 57 14.53 -18.18 -2.35
C MET A 57 15.02 -18.10 -3.80
N GLU A 58 14.09 -18.01 -4.73
CA GLU A 58 14.45 -17.87 -6.13
C GLU A 58 15.11 -16.53 -6.41
N LEU A 59 14.61 -15.48 -5.77
CA LEU A 59 15.18 -14.16 -5.97
C LEU A 59 16.61 -14.08 -5.44
N VAL A 60 16.88 -14.70 -4.29
CA VAL A 60 18.24 -14.73 -3.76
C VAL A 60 19.18 -15.48 -4.72
N ARG A 61 18.69 -16.56 -5.32
CA ARG A 61 19.49 -17.32 -6.27
C ARG A 61 19.76 -16.54 -7.55
N ASP A 62 18.71 -15.88 -8.09
CA ASP A 62 18.82 -15.29 -9.42
C ASP A 62 19.17 -13.80 -9.40
N HIS A 63 18.82 -13.09 -8.35
CA HIS A 63 19.03 -11.65 -8.27
C HIS A 63 19.58 -11.21 -6.92
N PRO A 64 20.68 -11.82 -6.45
CA PRO A 64 21.17 -11.51 -5.10
C PRO A 64 21.65 -10.07 -5.01
N GLY A 65 21.16 -9.38 -3.98
CA GLY A 65 21.56 -8.00 -3.73
C GLY A 65 20.94 -6.97 -4.65
N GLU A 66 20.17 -7.41 -5.65
CA GLU A 66 19.55 -6.47 -6.57
C GLU A 66 18.24 -5.94 -6.00
N TRP A 67 17.80 -4.83 -6.54
CA TRP A 67 16.46 -4.31 -6.26
C TRP A 67 15.50 -4.91 -7.27
N VAL A 68 14.33 -5.32 -6.81
CA VAL A 68 13.33 -5.94 -7.67
C VAL A 68 12.02 -5.20 -7.54
N ALA A 69 11.22 -5.23 -8.58
CA ALA A 69 9.90 -4.61 -8.61
C ALA A 69 8.86 -5.68 -8.88
N LEU A 70 7.83 -5.70 -8.05
CA LEU A 70 6.73 -6.64 -8.19
C LEU A 70 5.43 -5.90 -8.45
N HIS A 71 4.67 -6.40 -9.40
CA HIS A 71 3.37 -5.83 -9.73
C HIS A 71 2.43 -7.00 -10.02
N LYS A 72 1.27 -7.00 -9.38
CA LYS A 72 0.30 -8.08 -9.51
C LYS A 72 0.94 -9.43 -9.21
N GLN A 73 1.74 -9.44 -8.17
CA GLN A 73 2.40 -10.62 -7.63
C GLN A 73 3.41 -11.26 -8.60
N GLU A 74 3.93 -10.47 -9.53
CA GLU A 74 4.93 -10.96 -10.47
C GLU A 74 6.13 -10.03 -10.50
N LEU A 75 7.30 -10.60 -10.72
CA LEU A 75 8.52 -9.82 -10.90
C LEU A 75 8.46 -9.15 -12.26
N VAL A 76 8.48 -7.82 -12.29
CA VAL A 76 8.35 -7.08 -13.54
C VAL A 76 9.64 -6.37 -13.94
N ASP A 77 10.57 -6.17 -13.01
CA ASP A 77 11.83 -5.51 -13.35
C ASP A 77 12.82 -5.72 -12.19
N HIS A 78 14.10 -5.53 -12.47
CA HIS A 78 15.13 -5.61 -11.45
C HIS A 78 16.32 -4.78 -11.88
N ASP A 79 17.14 -4.38 -10.91
CA ASP A 79 18.34 -3.58 -11.20
C ASP A 79 19.20 -3.53 -9.94
N ARG A 80 20.49 -3.44 -10.11
CA ARG A 80 21.38 -3.22 -8.98
C ARG A 80 21.25 -1.80 -8.44
N ASP A 81 20.86 -0.85 -9.30
CA ASP A 81 20.70 0.54 -8.95
C ASP A 81 19.24 0.82 -8.66
N ARG A 82 18.93 1.11 -7.41
CA ARG A 82 17.55 1.38 -6.99
C ARG A 82 16.94 2.56 -7.74
N VAL A 83 17.73 3.61 -7.96
CA VAL A 83 17.20 4.81 -8.58
C VAL A 83 16.84 4.55 -10.05
N ALA A 84 17.70 3.79 -10.75
CA ALA A 84 17.41 3.45 -12.13
C ALA A 84 16.12 2.60 -12.22
N LEU A 85 15.96 1.64 -11.33
CA LEU A 85 14.76 0.83 -11.30
C LEU A 85 13.54 1.70 -11.02
N TYR A 86 13.63 2.55 -10.02
CA TYR A 86 12.51 3.41 -9.64
C TYR A 86 12.09 4.30 -10.81
N ARG A 87 13.03 4.85 -11.54
CA ARG A 87 12.70 5.71 -12.68
C ARG A 87 11.95 4.94 -13.76
N ARG A 88 12.39 3.72 -14.07
CA ARG A 88 11.72 2.91 -15.08
C ARG A 88 10.31 2.54 -14.64
N ILE A 89 10.15 2.19 -13.37
CA ILE A 89 8.85 1.83 -12.84
C ILE A 89 7.90 3.02 -12.86
N ARG A 90 8.40 4.20 -12.45
CA ARG A 90 7.56 5.41 -12.50
C ARG A 90 7.15 5.73 -13.93
N ALA A 91 8.05 5.56 -14.87
CA ALA A 91 7.74 5.85 -16.26
C ALA A 91 6.69 4.89 -16.82
N LYS A 92 6.76 3.63 -16.42
CA LYS A 92 5.87 2.62 -16.98
C LYS A 92 4.53 2.52 -16.25
N TYR A 93 4.56 2.61 -14.93
CA TYR A 93 3.36 2.37 -14.12
C TYR A 93 2.77 3.65 -13.51
N GLY A 94 3.47 4.76 -13.58
CA GLY A 94 2.98 6.02 -13.05
C GLY A 94 2.76 5.92 -11.55
N ARG A 95 1.53 6.17 -11.12
CA ARG A 95 1.20 6.14 -9.70
C ARG A 95 0.64 4.81 -9.26
N THR A 96 0.58 3.83 -10.14
CA THR A 96 0.14 2.50 -9.78
C THR A 96 1.08 1.91 -8.76
N SER A 97 0.54 1.17 -7.80
CA SER A 97 1.36 0.59 -6.75
C SER A 97 2.22 -0.52 -7.28
N VAL A 98 3.52 -0.42 -7.04
CA VAL A 98 4.49 -1.44 -7.39
C VAL A 98 5.41 -1.60 -6.19
N LEU A 99 5.61 -2.82 -5.74
CA LEU A 99 6.50 -3.07 -4.61
C LEU A 99 7.92 -3.11 -5.10
N ILE A 100 8.81 -2.32 -4.47
CA ILE A 100 10.22 -2.32 -4.78
C ILE A 100 10.98 -2.72 -3.53
N ARG A 101 11.80 -3.77 -3.64
CA ARG A 101 12.55 -4.28 -2.52
C ARG A 101 13.93 -4.71 -2.94
N GLN A 102 14.88 -4.62 -2.00
CA GLN A 102 16.20 -5.19 -2.22
C GLN A 102 16.19 -6.65 -1.80
N VAL A 103 16.80 -7.50 -2.62
CA VAL A 103 16.86 -8.92 -2.35
C VAL A 103 18.02 -9.17 -1.40
N LEU A 104 17.69 -9.39 -0.13
CA LEU A 104 18.66 -9.63 0.93
C LEU A 104 18.60 -11.10 1.34
N ALA A 105 19.61 -11.51 2.09
CA ALA A 105 19.69 -12.92 2.52
C ALA A 105 18.47 -13.34 3.33
N GLU A 106 17.87 -12.38 4.08
CA GLU A 106 16.68 -12.69 4.84
C GLU A 106 15.49 -12.01 4.21
N PRO A 107 14.36 -12.68 4.13
CA PRO A 107 13.19 -12.10 3.49
C PRO A 107 12.57 -10.95 4.26
N VAL A 108 12.79 -10.91 5.58
CA VAL A 108 12.19 -9.88 6.41
C VAL A 108 13.13 -8.74 6.57
N GLU A 109 12.68 -7.52 6.32
CA GLU A 109 13.48 -6.44 6.55
C GLU A 109 12.95 -5.73 7.64
N GLU A 110 13.67 -5.04 8.24
CA GLU A 110 13.25 -4.31 9.20
C GLU A 110 12.69 -3.30 8.79
N ILE A 111 11.82 -2.94 8.82
CA ILE A 111 11.20 -2.15 8.19
C ILE A 111 10.63 -1.30 8.73
N TRP A 112 10.53 -1.32 9.16
CA TRP A 112 9.91 -0.65 9.41
C TRP A 112 9.93 0.15 10.09
N VAL A 113 10.47 0.33 10.36
CA VAL A 113 10.75 0.90 10.76
C VAL A 113 10.54 1.97 10.62
N ARG A 114 10.42 2.62 10.48
CA ARG A 114 10.30 3.64 10.23
C ARG A 114 9.45 4.22 10.27
N THR A 115 9.04 4.41 10.89
CA THR A 115 8.27 5.06 10.86
C THR A 115 8.24 5.81 11.50
N PRO A 116 8.37 6.25 11.57
CA PRO A 116 8.27 7.07 11.99
C PRO A 116 7.70 7.62 12.53
N SER A 117 7.60 7.75 12.83
CA SER A 117 7.15 8.35 13.14
C SER A 117 6.87 8.37 14.01
N THR A 118 6.81 8.13 14.39
CA THR A 118 6.59 8.18 15.14
C THR A 118 7.24 8.03 15.95
N GLY A 119 7.70 8.00 16.09
CA GLY A 119 8.42 7.90 16.61
C GLY A 119 8.53 7.11 17.41
N ARG A 120 8.36 6.52 17.66
CA ARG A 120 8.45 5.88 18.14
C ARG A 120 9.03 5.08 18.22
N THR A 121 9.40 4.84 18.39
CA THR A 121 9.91 4.23 18.32
C THR A 121 10.37 3.66 18.78
N ALA A 122 10.58 3.24 19.02
CA ALA A 122 10.94 2.78 19.30
C ALA A 122 11.56 2.38 19.78
N ALA A 123 11.71 2.15 20.28
CA ALA A 123 12.28 1.90 20.70
C ALA A 123 12.73 1.59 21.02
#